data_a0032e738d4afe8fe690bf2565073f24
#
_entry.id   a0032e738d4afe8fe690bf2565073f24
#
_cell.length_a   1.000
_cell.length_b   1.000
_cell.length_c   1.000
_cell.angle_alpha   90.00
_cell.angle_beta   90.00
_cell.angle_gamma   90.00
#
_symmetry.space_group_name_H-M   'P 1'
#
loop_
_entity.id
_entity.type
_entity.pdbx_description
1 polymer ?
#
loop_
_entity_poly.entity_id
_entity_poly.type
_entity_poly.pdbx_seq_one_letter_code
_entity_poly.pdbx_strand_id
1 'polypeptide(L)'
;MNRIVVVGNGPAAHRLVERLRAHGHAGRITVLGREEHPAYNRVLLGAVLDRTLTPATLALPIVDAEVHLRVTATEIDRTRRVVRTDTGDEHPYDLLVLATGSRPRLPEIPGLGGERLQALRTLADCARIGSAAGPVAVLGGGILGVEAARALLARGHEVTLVHPNPHLMDRQLDDVGGRLLAERLGKLGVELRLGRRAVAYRRGRLVLDSSDVVPAGLVVACTGVTAETGLAVRAGLPVRRGIVVDDRLRTSDARIHAIGDCAEHDGEASGLIASAWEQADALAELLAGGDTRYRGTRTVTRLKARGIDLASIGSVDCLESTDAEVVTLSDPARGRYAKLALREERITGAVLFGFPEAIAAVSQLHDRDLPVPTDRLALLLGTPAAVPGAPAELPDDAVICRCNNVTKKALTAAWRGGARSVPELARATRATTGCGGCVDDVGRLCGAPADRTEHQEEGAA
;
A
#
# COMPACT_ATOMS: atom_id res chain seq x y z
N MET A 1 -32.01 -12.58 7.93
CA MET A 1 -30.72 -12.53 7.20
C MET A 1 -30.50 -11.11 6.75
N ASN A 2 -29.40 -10.48 7.15
CA ASN A 2 -29.16 -9.08 6.82
C ASN A 2 -28.63 -8.94 5.39
N ARG A 3 -29.16 -8.01 4.62
CA ARG A 3 -28.65 -7.61 3.31
C ARG A 3 -27.54 -6.60 3.52
N ILE A 4 -26.33 -6.93 3.09
CA ILE A 4 -25.20 -6.02 3.14
C ILE A 4 -24.94 -5.47 1.73
N VAL A 5 -24.93 -4.14 1.61
CA VAL A 5 -24.48 -3.45 0.40
C VAL A 5 -23.11 -2.85 0.66
N VAL A 6 -22.14 -3.13 -0.22
CA VAL A 6 -20.77 -2.57 -0.17
C VAL A 6 -20.57 -1.67 -1.37
N VAL A 7 -20.28 -0.41 -1.14
CA VAL A 7 -19.98 0.56 -2.21
C VAL A 7 -18.48 0.70 -2.38
N GLY A 8 -17.99 0.22 -3.50
CA GLY A 8 -16.57 0.09 -3.85
C GLY A 8 -16.16 -1.37 -3.97
N ASN A 9 -15.37 -1.71 -5.00
CA ASN A 9 -14.87 -3.05 -5.28
C ASN A 9 -13.33 -3.06 -5.25
N GLY A 10 -12.75 -2.47 -4.22
CA GLY A 10 -11.31 -2.48 -3.97
C GLY A 10 -10.88 -3.57 -3.00
N PRO A 11 -9.57 -3.62 -2.63
CA PRO A 11 -9.04 -4.62 -1.69
C PRO A 11 -9.74 -4.66 -0.32
N ALA A 12 -10.18 -3.50 0.21
CA ALA A 12 -10.91 -3.43 1.48
C ALA A 12 -12.28 -4.15 1.39
N ALA A 13 -13.06 -3.84 0.34
CA ALA A 13 -14.36 -4.48 0.11
C ALA A 13 -14.22 -5.98 -0.11
N HIS A 14 -13.26 -6.39 -0.94
CA HIS A 14 -12.96 -7.80 -1.18
C HIS A 14 -12.64 -8.54 0.12
N ARG A 15 -11.72 -7.99 0.92
CA ARG A 15 -11.32 -8.58 2.21
C ARG A 15 -12.50 -8.69 3.17
N LEU A 16 -13.35 -7.67 3.23
CA LEU A 16 -14.56 -7.68 4.06
C LEU A 16 -15.48 -8.85 3.68
N VAL A 17 -15.76 -9.03 2.38
CA VAL A 17 -16.62 -10.12 1.90
C VAL A 17 -16.01 -11.48 2.23
N GLU A 18 -14.72 -11.66 1.93
CA GLU A 18 -13.98 -12.89 2.26
C GLU A 18 -14.10 -13.23 3.75
N ARG A 19 -13.89 -12.25 4.63
CA ARG A 19 -13.94 -12.45 6.08
C ARG A 19 -15.35 -12.66 6.61
N LEU A 20 -16.34 -11.95 6.08
CA LEU A 20 -17.75 -12.19 6.43
C LEU A 20 -18.16 -13.65 6.12
N ARG A 21 -17.78 -14.17 4.95
CA ARG A 21 -18.04 -15.57 4.58
C ARG A 21 -17.28 -16.55 5.49
N ALA A 22 -16.03 -16.25 5.80
CA ALA A 22 -15.24 -17.06 6.73
C ALA A 22 -15.83 -17.10 8.15
N HIS A 23 -16.51 -16.02 8.58
CA HIS A 23 -17.26 -15.97 9.85
C HIS A 23 -18.69 -16.53 9.74
N GLY A 24 -19.07 -17.16 8.62
CA GLY A 24 -20.36 -17.82 8.45
C GLY A 24 -21.54 -16.91 8.12
N HIS A 25 -21.29 -15.66 7.66
CA HIS A 25 -22.38 -14.79 7.22
C HIS A 25 -23.09 -15.37 5.99
N ALA A 26 -24.34 -15.82 6.15
CA ALA A 26 -25.14 -16.44 5.10
C ALA A 26 -26.08 -15.46 4.37
N GLY A 27 -26.11 -14.17 4.76
CA GLY A 27 -26.94 -13.14 4.16
C GLY A 27 -26.46 -12.74 2.76
N ARG A 28 -27.33 -12.04 2.01
CA ARG A 28 -26.98 -11.51 0.69
C ARG A 28 -25.96 -10.38 0.85
N ILE A 29 -24.87 -10.44 0.07
CA ILE A 29 -23.88 -9.38 -0.04
C ILE A 29 -23.88 -8.89 -1.49
N THR A 30 -24.12 -7.59 -1.68
CA THR A 30 -24.05 -6.93 -2.99
C THR A 30 -22.91 -5.93 -2.99
N VAL A 31 -22.01 -6.02 -3.97
CA VAL A 31 -20.84 -5.14 -4.11
C VAL A 31 -21.01 -4.31 -5.37
N LEU A 32 -20.91 -2.97 -5.24
CA LEU A 32 -21.03 -2.03 -6.35
C LEU A 32 -19.65 -1.46 -6.70
N GLY A 33 -19.15 -1.77 -7.88
CA GLY A 33 -17.82 -1.38 -8.37
C GLY A 33 -17.87 -0.50 -9.62
N ARG A 34 -17.31 0.71 -9.54
CA ARG A 34 -17.24 1.65 -10.67
C ARG A 34 -16.33 1.17 -11.81
N GLU A 35 -15.27 0.45 -11.49
CA GLU A 35 -14.32 -0.06 -12.48
C GLU A 35 -14.88 -1.27 -13.23
N GLU A 36 -14.36 -1.51 -14.42
CA GLU A 36 -14.74 -2.66 -15.25
C GLU A 36 -14.07 -3.98 -14.83
N HIS A 37 -13.09 -3.89 -13.95
CA HIS A 37 -12.30 -5.03 -13.52
C HIS A 37 -12.83 -5.60 -12.19
N PRO A 38 -12.76 -6.93 -11.99
CA PRO A 38 -12.89 -7.52 -10.66
C PRO A 38 -11.93 -6.88 -9.67
N ALA A 39 -12.15 -7.09 -8.37
CA ALA A 39 -11.25 -6.60 -7.35
C ALA A 39 -9.81 -7.07 -7.62
N TYR A 40 -8.84 -6.16 -7.47
CA TYR A 40 -7.43 -6.44 -7.71
C TYR A 40 -6.52 -5.72 -6.72
N ASN A 41 -5.30 -6.24 -6.54
CA ASN A 41 -4.31 -5.67 -5.63
C ASN A 41 -3.62 -4.45 -6.24
N ARG A 42 -4.11 -3.23 -5.90
CA ARG A 42 -3.58 -1.94 -6.40
C ARG A 42 -2.14 -1.65 -5.96
N VAL A 43 -1.69 -2.29 -4.88
CA VAL A 43 -0.33 -2.10 -4.35
C VAL A 43 0.74 -2.53 -5.37
N LEU A 44 0.36 -3.38 -6.32
CA LEU A 44 1.25 -3.97 -7.33
C LEU A 44 1.15 -3.30 -8.70
N LEU A 45 0.48 -2.15 -8.83
CA LEU A 45 0.37 -1.44 -10.12
C LEU A 45 1.73 -1.02 -10.69
N GLY A 46 2.72 -0.70 -9.84
CA GLY A 46 4.09 -0.46 -10.28
C GLY A 46 4.70 -1.65 -11.04
N ALA A 47 4.40 -2.88 -10.59
CA ALA A 47 4.85 -4.10 -11.24
C ALA A 47 4.12 -4.41 -12.56
N VAL A 48 2.90 -3.89 -12.74
CA VAL A 48 2.23 -3.90 -14.06
C VAL A 48 2.85 -2.85 -14.97
N LEU A 49 3.16 -1.69 -14.42
CA LEU A 49 3.77 -0.61 -15.16
C LEU A 49 5.16 -1.01 -15.70
N ASP A 50 6.00 -1.69 -14.92
CA ASP A 50 7.31 -2.20 -15.37
C ASP A 50 7.25 -3.54 -16.12
N ARG A 51 6.05 -4.10 -16.34
CA ARG A 51 5.78 -5.38 -17.03
C ARG A 51 6.32 -6.63 -16.32
N THR A 52 6.67 -6.55 -15.04
CA THR A 52 7.05 -7.75 -14.26
C THR A 52 5.83 -8.59 -13.89
N LEU A 53 4.65 -7.95 -13.82
CA LEU A 53 3.37 -8.63 -13.63
C LEU A 53 2.38 -8.22 -14.74
N THR A 54 1.45 -9.12 -15.03
CA THR A 54 0.33 -8.81 -15.92
C THR A 54 -0.88 -8.31 -15.11
N PRO A 55 -1.82 -7.54 -15.71
CA PRO A 55 -3.05 -7.15 -15.03
C PRO A 55 -3.83 -8.32 -14.43
N ALA A 56 -3.85 -9.47 -15.10
CA ALA A 56 -4.53 -10.68 -14.62
C ALA A 56 -3.96 -11.24 -13.33
N THR A 57 -2.64 -11.12 -13.12
CA THR A 57 -1.99 -11.58 -11.88
C THR A 57 -2.37 -10.75 -10.65
N LEU A 58 -2.90 -9.55 -10.83
CA LEU A 58 -3.34 -8.69 -9.74
C LEU A 58 -4.75 -9.03 -9.24
N ALA A 59 -5.55 -9.76 -10.02
CA ALA A 59 -6.93 -10.09 -9.65
C ALA A 59 -6.96 -10.80 -8.29
N LEU A 60 -7.85 -10.37 -7.41
CA LEU A 60 -8.10 -11.05 -6.13
C LEU A 60 -9.00 -12.27 -6.37
N PRO A 61 -8.96 -13.28 -5.49
CA PRO A 61 -9.82 -14.46 -5.62
C PRO A 61 -11.30 -14.08 -5.74
N ILE A 62 -12.08 -14.94 -6.41
CA ILE A 62 -13.54 -14.74 -6.48
C ILE A 62 -14.12 -14.94 -5.09
N VAL A 63 -14.98 -14.01 -4.67
CA VAL A 63 -15.71 -14.08 -3.40
C VAL A 63 -17.18 -14.38 -3.63
N ASP A 64 -17.81 -15.00 -2.65
CA ASP A 64 -19.25 -15.31 -2.68
C ASP A 64 -20.07 -14.03 -2.37
N ALA A 65 -20.28 -13.22 -3.40
CA ALA A 65 -21.11 -12.01 -3.37
C ALA A 65 -21.64 -11.69 -4.78
N GLU A 66 -22.73 -10.96 -4.83
CA GLU A 66 -23.24 -10.38 -6.07
C GLU A 66 -22.44 -9.10 -6.40
N VAL A 67 -21.56 -9.18 -7.38
CA VAL A 67 -20.67 -8.08 -7.77
C VAL A 67 -21.16 -7.43 -9.06
N HIS A 68 -21.48 -6.13 -8.99
CA HIS A 68 -21.85 -5.30 -10.12
C HIS A 68 -20.65 -4.44 -10.52
N LEU A 69 -20.09 -4.68 -11.70
CA LEU A 69 -19.00 -3.87 -12.27
C LEU A 69 -19.56 -2.76 -13.16
N ARG A 70 -18.81 -1.68 -13.34
CA ARG A 70 -19.22 -0.48 -14.10
C ARG A 70 -20.48 0.19 -13.51
N VAL A 71 -20.72 0.02 -12.21
CA VAL A 71 -21.88 0.59 -11.51
C VAL A 71 -21.39 1.59 -10.48
N THR A 72 -21.87 2.84 -10.55
CA THR A 72 -21.51 3.91 -9.64
C THR A 72 -22.69 4.21 -8.71
N ALA A 73 -22.49 4.10 -7.40
CA ALA A 73 -23.47 4.57 -6.42
C ALA A 73 -23.52 6.11 -6.46
N THR A 74 -24.71 6.64 -6.70
CA THR A 74 -24.94 8.09 -6.85
C THR A 74 -25.60 8.74 -5.65
N GLU A 75 -26.43 7.99 -4.90
CA GLU A 75 -27.19 8.49 -3.75
C GLU A 75 -27.39 7.40 -2.69
N ILE A 76 -27.46 7.81 -1.43
CA ILE A 76 -27.88 6.97 -0.29
C ILE A 76 -29.13 7.60 0.31
N ASP A 77 -30.27 6.92 0.17
CA ASP A 77 -31.51 7.26 0.88
C ASP A 77 -31.50 6.54 2.23
N ARG A 78 -31.10 7.24 3.28
CA ARG A 78 -30.98 6.69 4.63
C ARG A 78 -32.31 6.32 5.25
N THR A 79 -33.39 7.04 4.88
CA THR A 79 -34.73 6.79 5.38
C THR A 79 -35.33 5.52 4.80
N ARG A 80 -35.24 5.35 3.48
CA ARG A 80 -35.68 4.15 2.76
C ARG A 80 -34.66 3.00 2.86
N ARG A 81 -33.43 3.29 3.27
CA ARG A 81 -32.28 2.35 3.30
C ARG A 81 -32.00 1.76 1.93
N VAL A 82 -31.80 2.61 0.96
CA VAL A 82 -31.55 2.24 -0.43
C VAL A 82 -30.33 3.00 -0.95
N VAL A 83 -29.48 2.30 -1.68
CA VAL A 83 -28.42 2.89 -2.51
C VAL A 83 -28.92 2.96 -3.94
N ARG A 84 -28.88 4.14 -4.56
CA ARG A 84 -29.17 4.33 -5.99
C ARG A 84 -27.90 4.37 -6.81
N THR A 85 -27.97 3.89 -8.02
CA THR A 85 -26.85 3.82 -8.96
C THR A 85 -27.06 4.70 -10.18
N ASP A 86 -26.01 4.91 -10.95
CA ASP A 86 -26.02 5.60 -12.24
C ASP A 86 -26.80 4.83 -13.33
N THR A 87 -27.05 3.55 -13.13
CA THR A 87 -27.94 2.73 -13.99
C THR A 87 -29.42 2.90 -13.65
N GLY A 88 -29.76 3.60 -12.60
CA GLY A 88 -31.12 3.77 -12.09
C GLY A 88 -31.62 2.67 -11.15
N ASP A 89 -30.77 1.67 -10.87
CA ASP A 89 -31.14 0.57 -9.96
C ASP A 89 -31.13 1.03 -8.51
N GLU A 90 -32.00 0.42 -7.70
CA GLU A 90 -32.09 0.61 -6.26
C GLU A 90 -31.65 -0.68 -5.53
N HIS A 91 -30.66 -0.54 -4.63
CA HIS A 91 -30.15 -1.64 -3.81
C HIS A 91 -30.54 -1.43 -2.34
N PRO A 92 -31.59 -2.10 -1.83
CA PRO A 92 -31.98 -1.99 -0.44
C PRO A 92 -31.01 -2.69 0.49
N TYR A 93 -30.68 -2.07 1.63
CA TYR A 93 -29.73 -2.58 2.61
C TYR A 93 -30.30 -2.64 4.02
N ASP A 94 -29.82 -3.59 4.80
CA ASP A 94 -29.95 -3.62 6.25
C ASP A 94 -28.67 -3.03 6.90
N LEU A 95 -27.52 -3.27 6.25
CA LEU A 95 -26.24 -2.66 6.56
C LEU A 95 -25.56 -2.16 5.26
N LEU A 96 -24.96 -0.99 5.32
CA LEU A 96 -24.21 -0.38 4.21
C LEU A 96 -22.75 -0.21 4.61
N VAL A 97 -21.84 -0.58 3.74
CA VAL A 97 -20.39 -0.35 3.94
C VAL A 97 -19.85 0.53 2.81
N LEU A 98 -19.32 1.68 3.17
CA LEU A 98 -18.62 2.57 2.24
C LEU A 98 -17.15 2.17 2.18
N ALA A 99 -16.72 1.64 1.04
CA ALA A 99 -15.35 1.25 0.71
C ALA A 99 -14.90 1.94 -0.58
N THR A 100 -15.30 3.21 -0.74
CA THR A 100 -15.13 4.03 -1.95
C THR A 100 -13.68 4.38 -2.25
N GLY A 101 -12.79 4.20 -1.27
CA GLY A 101 -11.36 4.42 -1.43
C GLY A 101 -10.97 5.88 -1.52
N SER A 102 -10.00 6.19 -2.38
CA SER A 102 -9.49 7.54 -2.59
C SER A 102 -9.27 7.83 -4.07
N ARG A 103 -9.19 9.10 -4.41
CA ARG A 103 -8.87 9.63 -5.75
C ARG A 103 -7.52 10.33 -5.76
N PRO A 104 -6.76 10.27 -6.86
CA PRO A 104 -5.52 11.03 -7.00
C PRO A 104 -5.76 12.52 -6.87
N ARG A 105 -4.84 13.21 -6.20
CA ARG A 105 -4.78 14.66 -6.20
C ARG A 105 -3.97 15.10 -7.41
N LEU A 106 -4.62 15.65 -8.41
CA LEU A 106 -3.94 16.20 -9.58
C LEU A 106 -3.53 17.66 -9.32
N PRO A 107 -2.27 18.03 -9.60
CA PRO A 107 -1.84 19.41 -9.43
C PRO A 107 -2.42 20.30 -10.54
N GLU A 108 -2.84 21.50 -10.19
CA GLU A 108 -3.26 22.52 -11.13
C GLU A 108 -2.04 23.29 -11.61
N ILE A 109 -1.50 22.88 -12.75
CA ILE A 109 -0.33 23.49 -13.37
C ILE A 109 -0.76 24.12 -14.70
N PRO A 110 -0.59 25.45 -14.90
CA PRO A 110 -0.95 26.13 -16.14
C PRO A 110 -0.35 25.45 -17.36
N GLY A 111 -1.20 25.13 -18.34
CA GLY A 111 -0.82 24.45 -19.57
C GLY A 111 -0.70 22.92 -19.51
N LEU A 112 -0.84 22.32 -18.33
CA LEU A 112 -0.81 20.86 -18.13
C LEU A 112 -2.22 20.33 -17.92
N GLY A 113 -2.59 19.32 -18.69
CA GLY A 113 -3.90 18.66 -18.56
C GLY A 113 -4.14 17.62 -19.66
N GLY A 114 -5.33 17.05 -19.68
CA GLY A 114 -5.72 16.04 -20.65
C GLY A 114 -4.83 14.80 -20.61
N GLU A 115 -4.49 14.26 -21.78
CA GLU A 115 -3.69 13.04 -21.90
C GLU A 115 -2.26 13.17 -21.39
N ARG A 116 -1.75 14.42 -21.26
CA ARG A 116 -0.39 14.70 -20.79
C ARG A 116 -0.21 14.65 -19.28
N LEU A 117 -1.30 14.64 -18.52
CA LEU A 117 -1.29 14.50 -17.07
C LEU A 117 -2.03 13.23 -16.69
N GLN A 118 -1.32 12.25 -16.19
CA GLN A 118 -1.88 10.97 -15.72
C GLN A 118 -1.59 10.76 -14.25
N ALA A 119 -2.49 10.10 -13.55
CA ALA A 119 -2.23 9.54 -12.22
C ALA A 119 -1.89 8.06 -12.33
N LEU A 120 -1.30 7.49 -11.31
CA LEU A 120 -1.11 6.04 -11.18
C LEU A 120 -1.98 5.50 -10.04
N ARG A 121 -3.19 5.05 -10.36
CA ARG A 121 -4.16 4.56 -9.37
C ARG A 121 -4.94 3.32 -9.80
N THR A 122 -5.13 3.12 -11.11
CA THR A 122 -5.95 2.06 -11.70
C THR A 122 -5.19 1.30 -12.79
N LEU A 123 -5.71 0.13 -13.17
CA LEU A 123 -5.18 -0.61 -14.33
C LEU A 123 -5.30 0.20 -15.63
N ALA A 124 -6.37 0.98 -15.77
CA ALA A 124 -6.53 1.89 -16.92
C ALA A 124 -5.44 2.99 -16.94
N ASP A 125 -5.02 3.49 -15.76
CA ASP A 125 -3.89 4.43 -15.68
C ASP A 125 -2.59 3.77 -16.13
N CYS A 126 -2.32 2.53 -15.68
CA CYS A 126 -1.15 1.78 -16.12
C CYS A 126 -1.11 1.61 -17.65
N ALA A 127 -2.26 1.32 -18.26
CA ALA A 127 -2.35 1.19 -19.71
C ALA A 127 -2.03 2.53 -20.43
N ARG A 128 -2.62 3.65 -19.96
CA ARG A 128 -2.34 4.99 -20.51
C ARG A 128 -0.88 5.42 -20.34
N ILE A 129 -0.34 5.26 -19.12
CA ILE A 129 1.06 5.58 -18.84
C ILE A 129 1.97 4.66 -19.66
N GLY A 130 1.60 3.39 -19.76
CA GLY A 130 2.36 2.37 -20.47
C GLY A 130 2.43 2.56 -21.99
N SER A 131 1.54 3.35 -22.61
CA SER A 131 1.55 3.72 -24.03
C SER A 131 2.33 5.02 -24.32
N ALA A 132 2.83 5.69 -23.28
CA ALA A 132 3.58 6.93 -23.46
C ALA A 132 4.88 6.72 -24.24
N ALA A 133 5.29 7.74 -24.99
CA ALA A 133 6.56 7.80 -25.69
C ALA A 133 7.38 9.01 -25.19
N GLY A 134 8.71 8.88 -25.26
CA GLY A 134 9.64 9.94 -24.90
C GLY A 134 9.83 10.14 -23.39
N PRO A 135 10.36 11.32 -22.98
CA PRO A 135 10.69 11.58 -21.59
C PRO A 135 9.43 11.73 -20.70
N VAL A 136 9.54 11.24 -19.49
CA VAL A 136 8.44 11.26 -18.50
C VAL A 136 8.90 12.03 -17.25
N ALA A 137 8.08 12.98 -16.81
CA ALA A 137 8.26 13.61 -15.51
C ALA A 137 7.32 12.98 -14.48
N VAL A 138 7.85 12.62 -13.31
CA VAL A 138 7.07 12.16 -12.15
C VAL A 138 7.00 13.29 -11.13
N LEU A 139 5.79 13.73 -10.78
CA LEU A 139 5.58 14.74 -9.75
C LEU A 139 5.25 14.10 -8.41
N GLY A 140 6.12 14.34 -7.43
CA GLY A 140 6.01 13.82 -6.07
C GLY A 140 7.01 12.71 -5.77
N GLY A 141 7.81 12.90 -4.72
CA GLY A 141 8.88 11.99 -4.27
C GLY A 141 8.49 11.09 -3.10
N GLY A 142 7.19 10.90 -2.86
CA GLY A 142 6.71 9.89 -1.90
C GLY A 142 6.83 8.46 -2.45
N ILE A 143 6.38 7.47 -1.69
CA ILE A 143 6.47 6.03 -2.02
C ILE A 143 6.06 5.75 -3.47
N LEU A 144 4.84 6.15 -3.84
CA LEU A 144 4.30 5.89 -5.18
C LEU A 144 5.12 6.55 -6.29
N GLY A 145 5.63 7.77 -6.05
CA GLY A 145 6.45 8.48 -7.03
C GLY A 145 7.80 7.81 -7.27
N VAL A 146 8.45 7.33 -6.21
CA VAL A 146 9.68 6.56 -6.30
C VAL A 146 9.45 5.24 -7.04
N GLU A 147 8.38 4.52 -6.70
CA GLU A 147 8.00 3.25 -7.37
C GLU A 147 7.68 3.49 -8.86
N ALA A 148 6.92 4.56 -9.18
CA ALA A 148 6.57 4.92 -10.55
C ALA A 148 7.80 5.32 -11.38
N ALA A 149 8.69 6.16 -10.82
CA ALA A 149 9.91 6.57 -11.49
C ALA A 149 10.79 5.35 -11.82
N ARG A 150 10.94 4.43 -10.86
CA ARG A 150 11.72 3.21 -11.06
C ARG A 150 11.10 2.29 -12.10
N ALA A 151 9.76 2.14 -12.09
CA ALA A 151 9.03 1.33 -13.06
C ALA A 151 9.13 1.89 -14.49
N LEU A 152 9.03 3.22 -14.64
CA LEU A 152 9.15 3.90 -15.93
C LEU A 152 10.58 3.80 -16.48
N LEU A 153 11.59 3.96 -15.62
CA LEU A 153 12.98 3.78 -16.01
C LEU A 153 13.24 2.34 -16.51
N ALA A 154 12.68 1.33 -15.83
CA ALA A 154 12.80 -0.07 -16.26
C ALA A 154 12.15 -0.33 -17.62
N ARG A 155 11.24 0.54 -18.09
CA ARG A 155 10.67 0.50 -19.43
C ARG A 155 11.49 1.24 -20.48
N GLY A 156 12.61 1.82 -20.11
CA GLY A 156 13.50 2.56 -21.01
C GLY A 156 13.12 4.02 -21.21
N HIS A 157 12.24 4.61 -20.38
CA HIS A 157 11.98 6.03 -20.43
C HIS A 157 13.12 6.84 -19.78
N GLU A 158 13.40 8.02 -20.32
CA GLU A 158 14.11 9.06 -19.59
C GLU A 158 13.17 9.61 -18.51
N VAL A 159 13.56 9.50 -17.23
CA VAL A 159 12.68 9.83 -16.10
C VAL A 159 13.30 10.95 -15.27
N THR A 160 12.55 12.05 -15.12
CA THR A 160 12.86 13.10 -14.14
C THR A 160 11.81 13.10 -13.03
N LEU A 161 12.23 12.93 -11.77
CA LEU A 161 11.36 13.03 -10.60
C LEU A 161 11.51 14.43 -9.98
N VAL A 162 10.40 15.16 -9.89
CA VAL A 162 10.31 16.50 -9.31
C VAL A 162 9.60 16.41 -7.95
N HIS A 163 10.23 16.93 -6.89
CA HIS A 163 9.69 16.87 -5.54
C HIS A 163 9.89 18.19 -4.79
N PRO A 164 8.85 18.73 -4.11
CA PRO A 164 8.95 20.03 -3.46
C PRO A 164 9.84 20.05 -2.20
N ASN A 165 10.04 18.90 -1.56
CA ASN A 165 10.83 18.81 -0.34
C ASN A 165 12.30 18.43 -0.63
N PRO A 166 13.24 18.67 0.31
CA PRO A 166 14.67 18.51 0.07
C PRO A 166 15.13 17.07 -0.08
N HIS A 167 14.35 16.09 0.42
CA HIS A 167 14.66 14.66 0.28
C HIS A 167 13.43 13.83 -0.04
N LEU A 168 13.65 12.60 -0.52
CA LEU A 168 12.59 11.68 -0.92
C LEU A 168 11.93 11.02 0.31
N MET A 169 10.65 10.65 0.15
CA MET A 169 9.84 9.94 1.17
C MET A 169 9.85 10.66 2.54
N ASP A 170 9.76 11.97 2.52
CA ASP A 170 9.86 12.89 3.66
C ASP A 170 8.90 12.61 4.82
N ARG A 171 7.88 11.81 4.61
CA ARG A 171 6.96 11.34 5.66
C ARG A 171 7.39 10.04 6.32
N GLN A 172 8.25 9.26 5.67
CA GLN A 172 8.68 7.93 6.09
C GLN A 172 10.16 7.86 6.44
N LEU A 173 10.97 8.75 5.93
CA LEU A 173 12.42 8.76 6.08
C LEU A 173 12.87 10.06 6.71
N ASP A 174 13.88 9.96 7.56
CA ASP A 174 14.66 11.11 7.96
C ASP A 174 15.55 11.59 6.79
N ASP A 175 16.20 12.73 6.99
CA ASP A 175 17.03 13.37 6.00
C ASP A 175 18.17 12.46 5.47
N VAL A 176 18.78 11.65 6.33
CA VAL A 176 19.86 10.71 5.92
C VAL A 176 19.29 9.62 5.02
N GLY A 177 18.22 8.95 5.43
CA GLY A 177 17.57 7.91 4.65
C GLY A 177 17.05 8.42 3.31
N GLY A 178 16.45 9.62 3.31
CA GLY A 178 15.94 10.25 2.10
C GLY A 178 17.03 10.65 1.09
N ARG A 179 18.19 11.15 1.57
CA ARG A 179 19.35 11.40 0.70
C ARG A 179 19.95 10.13 0.11
N LEU A 180 20.13 9.09 0.93
CA LEU A 180 20.62 7.78 0.43
C LEU A 180 19.70 7.20 -0.64
N LEU A 181 18.39 7.33 -0.47
CA LEU A 181 17.41 6.93 -1.48
C LEU A 181 17.58 7.74 -2.78
N ALA A 182 17.79 9.05 -2.67
CA ALA A 182 18.01 9.92 -3.82
C ALA A 182 19.31 9.56 -4.57
N GLU A 183 20.41 9.33 -3.86
CA GLU A 183 21.67 8.86 -4.45
C GLU A 183 21.50 7.51 -5.17
N ARG A 184 20.77 6.58 -4.54
CA ARG A 184 20.51 5.26 -5.14
C ARG A 184 19.70 5.38 -6.43
N LEU A 185 18.64 6.19 -6.44
CA LEU A 185 17.82 6.43 -7.64
C LEU A 185 18.64 7.14 -8.74
N GLY A 186 19.45 8.12 -8.38
CA GLY A 186 20.34 8.78 -9.32
C GLY A 186 21.33 7.81 -9.98
N LYS A 187 21.96 6.92 -9.20
CA LYS A 187 22.83 5.86 -9.71
C LYS A 187 22.10 4.87 -10.63
N LEU A 188 20.80 4.70 -10.44
CA LEU A 188 19.98 3.86 -11.33
C LEU A 188 19.54 4.60 -12.60
N GLY A 189 19.78 5.91 -12.73
CA GLY A 189 19.47 6.70 -13.91
C GLY A 189 18.23 7.59 -13.82
N VAL A 190 17.60 7.73 -12.66
CA VAL A 190 16.52 8.72 -12.46
C VAL A 190 17.12 10.10 -12.23
N GLU A 191 16.74 11.06 -13.05
CA GLU A 191 17.08 12.47 -12.82
C GLU A 191 16.23 13.05 -11.69
N LEU A 192 16.82 13.76 -10.73
CA LEU A 192 16.12 14.27 -9.55
C LEU A 192 16.12 15.80 -9.53
N ARG A 193 14.96 16.38 -9.23
CA ARG A 193 14.75 17.82 -8.97
C ARG A 193 14.07 17.97 -7.61
N LEU A 194 14.88 17.89 -6.54
CA LEU A 194 14.43 18.00 -5.15
C LEU A 194 14.40 19.47 -4.72
N GLY A 195 13.49 19.81 -3.79
CA GLY A 195 13.25 21.19 -3.37
C GLY A 195 12.68 22.06 -4.51
N ARG A 196 12.02 21.47 -5.49
CA ARG A 196 11.50 22.17 -6.68
C ARG A 196 10.03 21.84 -6.94
N ARG A 197 9.31 22.84 -7.46
CA ARG A 197 7.90 22.74 -7.84
C ARG A 197 7.73 23.02 -9.33
N ALA A 198 6.86 22.26 -9.99
CA ALA A 198 6.43 22.59 -11.33
C ALA A 198 5.41 23.75 -11.28
N VAL A 199 5.65 24.81 -12.04
CA VAL A 199 4.84 26.03 -12.05
C VAL A 199 4.13 26.27 -13.38
N ALA A 200 4.60 25.67 -14.49
CA ALA A 200 3.94 25.75 -15.79
C ALA A 200 4.31 24.54 -16.66
N TYR A 201 3.49 24.30 -17.70
CA TYR A 201 3.81 23.34 -18.74
C TYR A 201 3.68 24.01 -20.12
N ARG A 202 4.73 23.92 -20.92
CA ARG A 202 4.76 24.54 -22.24
C ARG A 202 5.51 23.67 -23.25
N ARG A 203 4.90 23.37 -24.40
CA ARG A 203 5.52 22.70 -25.54
C ARG A 203 6.29 21.40 -25.18
N GLY A 204 5.67 20.53 -24.41
CA GLY A 204 6.28 19.25 -24.02
C GLY A 204 7.33 19.37 -22.90
N ARG A 205 7.30 20.45 -22.10
CA ARG A 205 8.28 20.72 -21.05
C ARG A 205 7.60 21.26 -19.79
N LEU A 206 8.03 20.77 -18.61
CA LEU A 206 7.72 21.37 -17.32
C LEU A 206 8.68 22.50 -17.03
N VAL A 207 8.15 23.62 -16.56
CA VAL A 207 8.92 24.75 -16.02
C VAL A 207 8.86 24.68 -14.50
N LEU A 208 10.01 24.72 -13.86
CA LEU A 208 10.14 24.69 -12.40
C LEU A 208 10.20 26.11 -11.82
N ASP A 209 9.99 26.23 -10.52
CA ASP A 209 10.08 27.48 -9.75
C ASP A 209 11.50 28.10 -9.76
N SER A 210 12.54 27.30 -10.05
CA SER A 210 13.90 27.76 -10.32
C SER A 210 14.11 28.32 -11.74
N SER A 211 13.10 28.33 -12.59
CA SER A 211 13.16 28.59 -14.03
C SER A 211 13.82 27.46 -14.85
N ASP A 212 14.27 26.39 -14.23
CA ASP A 212 14.72 25.17 -14.93
C ASP A 212 13.60 24.56 -15.74
N VAL A 213 13.98 23.88 -16.81
CA VAL A 213 13.03 23.25 -17.73
C VAL A 213 13.31 21.76 -17.83
N VAL A 214 12.29 20.93 -17.59
CA VAL A 214 12.35 19.49 -17.64
C VAL A 214 11.57 18.99 -18.86
N PRO A 215 12.19 18.24 -19.79
CA PRO A 215 11.47 17.58 -20.87
C PRO A 215 10.43 16.61 -20.32
N ALA A 216 9.20 16.69 -20.81
CA ALA A 216 8.11 15.82 -20.35
C ALA A 216 7.05 15.65 -21.43
N GLY A 217 7.10 14.57 -22.19
CA GLY A 217 6.02 14.16 -23.09
C GLY A 217 4.77 13.73 -22.30
N LEU A 218 5.00 13.11 -21.15
CA LEU A 218 4.00 12.74 -20.17
C LEU A 218 4.41 13.21 -18.77
N VAL A 219 3.42 13.60 -17.96
CA VAL A 219 3.59 13.91 -16.54
C VAL A 219 2.75 12.92 -15.72
N VAL A 220 3.39 12.19 -14.83
CA VAL A 220 2.74 11.25 -13.90
C VAL A 220 2.64 11.90 -12.53
N ALA A 221 1.40 12.18 -12.08
CA ALA A 221 1.13 12.78 -10.78
C ALA A 221 1.09 11.72 -9.67
N CYS A 222 2.06 11.78 -8.78
CA CYS A 222 2.15 11.00 -7.53
C CYS A 222 2.10 11.93 -6.31
N THR A 223 1.25 12.96 -6.36
CA THR A 223 1.15 14.08 -5.42
C THR A 223 0.20 13.82 -4.25
N GLY A 224 -0.07 12.54 -3.98
CA GLY A 224 -0.97 12.07 -2.93
C GLY A 224 -2.39 11.86 -3.40
N VAL A 225 -3.25 11.52 -2.46
CA VAL A 225 -4.66 11.18 -2.68
C VAL A 225 -5.58 11.99 -1.78
N THR A 226 -6.86 12.03 -2.14
CA THR A 226 -7.95 12.55 -1.32
C THR A 226 -8.99 11.45 -1.16
N ALA A 227 -9.48 11.22 0.04
CA ALA A 227 -10.55 10.26 0.31
C ALA A 227 -11.78 10.52 -0.57
N GLU A 228 -12.39 9.45 -1.09
CA GLU A 228 -13.61 9.56 -1.90
C GLU A 228 -14.84 9.58 -0.98
N THR A 229 -15.23 10.76 -0.58
CA THR A 229 -16.27 11.01 0.41
C THR A 229 -17.56 11.61 -0.16
N GLY A 230 -17.59 11.89 -1.46
CA GLY A 230 -18.70 12.62 -2.09
C GLY A 230 -20.08 12.01 -1.84
N LEU A 231 -20.17 10.66 -1.85
CA LEU A 231 -21.42 9.96 -1.56
C LEU A 231 -21.87 10.15 -0.10
N ALA A 232 -20.93 10.09 0.86
CA ALA A 232 -21.18 10.29 2.28
C ALA A 232 -21.63 11.72 2.59
N VAL A 233 -20.99 12.71 1.96
CA VAL A 233 -21.38 14.14 2.09
C VAL A 233 -22.81 14.35 1.62
N ARG A 234 -23.21 13.83 0.45
CA ARG A 234 -24.58 13.93 -0.05
C ARG A 234 -25.60 13.22 0.85
N ALA A 235 -25.18 12.17 1.54
CA ALA A 235 -25.99 11.46 2.51
C ALA A 235 -26.04 12.14 3.90
N GLY A 236 -25.39 13.28 4.10
CA GLY A 236 -25.34 14.00 5.37
C GLY A 236 -24.55 13.28 6.46
N LEU A 237 -23.55 12.47 6.09
CA LEU A 237 -22.63 11.84 7.04
C LEU A 237 -21.43 12.77 7.33
N PRO A 238 -20.94 12.82 8.57
CA PRO A 238 -19.77 13.61 8.93
C PRO A 238 -18.51 13.21 8.15
N VAL A 239 -17.86 14.20 7.57
CA VAL A 239 -16.63 14.07 6.80
C VAL A 239 -15.63 15.15 7.22
N ARG A 240 -14.35 14.76 7.39
CA ARG A 240 -13.21 15.68 7.59
C ARG A 240 -12.13 15.35 6.56
N ARG A 241 -11.09 14.62 6.93
CA ARG A 241 -10.09 14.06 6.00
C ARG A 241 -10.64 12.83 5.26
N GLY A 242 -11.58 12.12 5.89
CA GLY A 242 -12.32 10.98 5.40
C GLY A 242 -13.72 10.93 6.00
N ILE A 243 -14.45 9.85 5.79
CA ILE A 243 -15.75 9.59 6.43
C ILE A 243 -15.47 9.24 7.88
N VAL A 244 -15.96 10.04 8.82
CA VAL A 244 -15.68 9.87 10.26
C VAL A 244 -16.35 8.60 10.78
N VAL A 245 -15.54 7.72 11.40
CA VAL A 245 -16.01 6.48 12.02
C VAL A 245 -15.52 6.34 13.47
N ASP A 246 -16.28 5.57 14.26
CA ASP A 246 -15.90 5.17 15.61
C ASP A 246 -15.00 3.91 15.61
N ASP A 247 -14.60 3.39 16.80
CA ASP A 247 -13.82 2.17 16.97
C ASP A 247 -14.51 0.91 16.43
N ARG A 248 -15.80 0.98 16.11
CA ARG A 248 -16.57 -0.07 15.43
C ARG A 248 -16.66 0.16 13.93
N LEU A 249 -15.88 1.11 13.39
CA LEU A 249 -15.91 1.51 11.99
C LEU A 249 -17.28 1.99 11.52
N ARG A 250 -18.10 2.47 12.44
CA ARG A 250 -19.46 2.92 12.24
C ARG A 250 -19.47 4.44 12.08
N THR A 251 -20.23 4.94 11.12
CA THR A 251 -20.48 6.37 10.93
C THR A 251 -21.47 6.91 11.99
N SER A 252 -21.91 8.15 11.85
CA SER A 252 -23.01 8.70 12.68
C SER A 252 -24.34 7.97 12.47
N ASP A 253 -24.46 7.16 11.43
CA ASP A 253 -25.61 6.28 11.20
C ASP A 253 -25.24 4.84 11.61
N ALA A 254 -26.01 4.26 12.54
CA ALA A 254 -25.73 2.95 13.11
C ALA A 254 -25.74 1.78 12.08
N ARG A 255 -26.29 2.01 10.90
CA ARG A 255 -26.36 1.02 9.80
C ARG A 255 -25.33 1.25 8.71
N ILE A 256 -24.53 2.33 8.81
CA ILE A 256 -23.57 2.70 7.78
C ILE A 256 -22.18 2.68 8.39
N HIS A 257 -21.31 1.87 7.79
CA HIS A 257 -19.90 1.75 8.13
C HIS A 257 -19.03 2.31 7.02
N ALA A 258 -17.76 2.65 7.31
CA ALA A 258 -16.78 2.98 6.28
C ALA A 258 -15.44 2.30 6.59
N ILE A 259 -14.77 1.83 5.54
CA ILE A 259 -13.46 1.15 5.62
C ILE A 259 -12.54 1.53 4.46
N GLY A 260 -11.24 1.36 4.66
CA GLY A 260 -10.21 1.67 3.67
C GLY A 260 -9.93 3.16 3.56
N ASP A 261 -9.34 3.58 2.42
CA ASP A 261 -8.85 4.96 2.24
C ASP A 261 -9.93 6.05 2.38
N CYS A 262 -11.21 5.71 2.31
CA CYS A 262 -12.28 6.68 2.50
C CYS A 262 -12.65 6.91 3.97
N ALA A 263 -12.28 6.01 4.87
CA ALA A 263 -12.58 6.10 6.30
C ALA A 263 -11.55 6.96 7.05
N GLU A 264 -12.05 7.72 8.04
CA GLU A 264 -11.23 8.46 9.00
C GLU A 264 -11.56 7.96 10.40
N HIS A 265 -10.59 7.32 11.04
CA HIS A 265 -10.66 6.87 12.42
C HIS A 265 -9.67 7.65 13.27
N ASP A 266 -10.10 8.17 14.40
CA ASP A 266 -9.28 8.97 15.34
C ASP A 266 -8.47 10.10 14.66
N GLY A 267 -9.10 10.79 13.69
CA GLY A 267 -8.47 11.89 12.95
C GLY A 267 -7.54 11.45 11.82
N GLU A 268 -7.32 10.14 11.64
CA GLU A 268 -6.40 9.60 10.65
C GLU A 268 -7.12 8.91 9.48
N ALA A 269 -6.74 9.27 8.24
CA ALA A 269 -7.11 8.57 7.02
C ALA A 269 -5.82 7.99 6.41
N SER A 270 -5.54 6.72 6.70
CA SER A 270 -4.20 6.13 6.54
C SER A 270 -3.74 6.03 5.08
N GLY A 271 -4.63 5.71 4.13
CA GLY A 271 -4.27 5.46 2.73
C GLY A 271 -3.35 4.25 2.50
N LEU A 272 -3.17 3.38 3.50
CA LEU A 272 -2.34 2.17 3.42
C LEU A 272 -3.20 0.91 3.34
N ILE A 273 -2.75 -0.05 2.55
CA ILE A 273 -3.48 -1.31 2.34
C ILE A 273 -3.59 -2.13 3.64
N ALA A 274 -2.60 -2.08 4.52
CA ALA A 274 -2.64 -2.78 5.81
C ALA A 274 -3.82 -2.29 6.66
N SER A 275 -4.00 -0.97 6.79
CA SER A 275 -5.14 -0.37 7.49
C SER A 275 -6.48 -0.81 6.88
N ALA A 276 -6.57 -0.84 5.55
CA ALA A 276 -7.78 -1.26 4.85
C ALA A 276 -8.14 -2.72 5.15
N TRP A 277 -7.14 -3.60 5.26
CA TRP A 277 -7.36 -5.01 5.59
C TRP A 277 -7.72 -5.21 7.06
N GLU A 278 -7.01 -4.56 7.99
CA GLU A 278 -7.33 -4.65 9.42
C GLU A 278 -8.71 -4.09 9.74
N GLN A 279 -9.11 -2.97 9.10
CA GLN A 279 -10.46 -2.45 9.21
C GLN A 279 -11.50 -3.43 8.66
N ALA A 280 -11.23 -4.08 7.54
CA ALA A 280 -12.12 -5.08 6.96
C ALA A 280 -12.26 -6.32 7.86
N ASP A 281 -11.14 -6.79 8.45
CA ASP A 281 -11.14 -7.92 9.38
C ASP A 281 -11.91 -7.59 10.66
N ALA A 282 -11.66 -6.42 11.27
CA ALA A 282 -12.36 -5.96 12.46
C ALA A 282 -13.87 -5.78 12.21
N LEU A 283 -14.24 -5.17 11.07
CA LEU A 283 -15.65 -4.99 10.72
C LEU A 283 -16.35 -6.33 10.47
N ALA A 284 -15.70 -7.27 9.79
CA ALA A 284 -16.29 -8.58 9.54
C ALA A 284 -16.58 -9.36 10.86
N GLU A 285 -15.64 -9.31 11.80
CA GLU A 285 -15.81 -9.91 13.12
C GLU A 285 -16.95 -9.25 13.91
N LEU A 286 -17.00 -7.91 13.91
CA LEU A 286 -18.09 -7.14 14.53
C LEU A 286 -19.47 -7.52 13.96
N LEU A 287 -19.58 -7.62 12.63
CA LEU A 287 -20.84 -7.97 11.96
C LEU A 287 -21.21 -9.43 12.14
N ALA A 288 -20.27 -10.29 12.49
CA ALA A 288 -20.49 -11.68 12.89
C ALA A 288 -20.91 -11.83 14.36
N GLY A 289 -20.99 -10.74 15.12
CA GLY A 289 -21.39 -10.76 16.53
C GLY A 289 -20.24 -10.69 17.53
N GLY A 290 -19.01 -10.51 17.07
CA GLY A 290 -17.85 -10.25 17.94
C GLY A 290 -17.86 -8.85 18.57
N ASP A 291 -16.92 -8.58 19.47
CA ASP A 291 -16.74 -7.26 20.13
C ASP A 291 -15.38 -6.64 19.86
N THR A 292 -14.76 -6.95 18.73
CA THR A 292 -13.50 -6.38 18.28
C THR A 292 -13.63 -4.87 18.11
N ARG A 293 -12.56 -4.14 18.44
CA ARG A 293 -12.43 -2.70 18.28
C ARG A 293 -11.22 -2.40 17.42
N TYR A 294 -11.41 -1.63 16.37
CA TYR A 294 -10.29 -1.09 15.60
C TYR A 294 -9.60 -0.01 16.41
N ARG A 295 -8.28 -0.15 16.62
CA ARG A 295 -7.46 0.76 17.43
C ARG A 295 -6.41 1.51 16.62
N GLY A 296 -6.58 1.56 15.32
CA GLY A 296 -5.54 2.02 14.40
C GLY A 296 -4.63 0.88 13.94
N THR A 297 -3.78 1.16 12.98
CA THR A 297 -2.89 0.17 12.35
C THR A 297 -1.44 0.53 12.64
N ARG A 298 -0.65 -0.44 13.09
CA ARG A 298 0.80 -0.29 13.17
C ARG A 298 1.38 -0.31 11.78
N THR A 299 1.95 0.83 11.37
CA THR A 299 2.35 1.03 9.98
C THR A 299 3.76 0.53 9.71
N VAL A 300 3.88 -0.38 8.75
CA VAL A 300 5.16 -0.77 8.15
C VAL A 300 5.08 -0.48 6.67
N THR A 301 5.92 0.41 6.21
CA THR A 301 6.06 0.76 4.80
C THR A 301 7.26 0.02 4.22
N ARG A 302 7.05 -0.75 3.15
CA ARG A 302 8.13 -1.38 2.39
C ARG A 302 8.11 -0.86 0.96
N LEU A 303 9.22 -0.28 0.52
CA LEU A 303 9.35 0.24 -0.84
C LEU A 303 9.41 -0.92 -1.85
N LYS A 304 8.55 -0.87 -2.87
CA LYS A 304 8.49 -1.86 -3.95
C LYS A 304 9.19 -1.33 -5.21
N ALA A 305 10.49 -1.02 -5.06
CA ALA A 305 11.34 -0.57 -6.15
C ALA A 305 12.53 -1.54 -6.31
N ARG A 306 12.63 -2.20 -7.46
CA ARG A 306 13.67 -3.21 -7.70
C ARG A 306 15.07 -2.64 -7.48
N GLY A 307 15.89 -3.38 -6.74
CA GLY A 307 17.27 -3.00 -6.41
C GLY A 307 17.37 -1.99 -5.26
N ILE A 308 16.28 -1.77 -4.50
CA ILE A 308 16.26 -0.91 -3.32
C ILE A 308 15.57 -1.64 -2.19
N ASP A 309 16.33 -2.10 -1.20
CA ASP A 309 15.80 -2.69 0.02
C ASP A 309 15.61 -1.61 1.06
N LEU A 310 14.37 -1.18 1.23
CA LEU A 310 14.00 -0.10 2.15
C LEU A 310 12.68 -0.43 2.85
N ALA A 311 12.71 -0.31 4.17
CA ALA A 311 11.51 -0.30 5.00
C ALA A 311 11.55 0.87 5.99
N SER A 312 10.36 1.41 6.31
CA SER A 312 10.17 2.32 7.43
C SER A 312 9.00 1.88 8.30
N ILE A 313 9.10 2.15 9.57
CA ILE A 313 8.12 1.82 10.61
C ILE A 313 7.77 3.11 11.34
N GLY A 314 6.48 3.34 11.58
CA GLY A 314 5.99 4.57 12.18
C GLY A 314 6.16 5.80 11.29
N SER A 315 6.10 7.00 11.88
CA SER A 315 6.36 8.27 11.21
C SER A 315 7.79 8.76 11.46
N VAL A 316 8.24 9.73 10.68
CA VAL A 316 9.55 10.38 10.88
C VAL A 316 9.64 11.03 12.26
N ASP A 317 8.53 11.59 12.78
CA ASP A 317 8.48 12.22 14.09
C ASP A 317 8.90 11.27 15.23
N CYS A 318 8.59 9.97 15.08
CA CYS A 318 9.03 8.94 16.04
C CYS A 318 10.55 8.76 16.04
N LEU A 319 11.23 8.99 14.91
CA LEU A 319 12.68 8.87 14.76
C LEU A 319 13.44 10.07 15.35
N GLU A 320 12.76 11.20 15.50
CA GLU A 320 13.32 12.47 15.97
C GLU A 320 12.84 12.82 17.39
N SER A 321 12.02 11.96 17.99
CA SER A 321 11.51 12.17 19.35
C SER A 321 12.64 12.20 20.38
N THR A 322 12.67 13.23 21.21
CA THR A 322 13.64 13.39 22.30
C THR A 322 13.46 12.39 23.43
N ASP A 323 12.29 11.77 23.53
CA ASP A 323 11.94 10.80 24.57
C ASP A 323 12.22 9.35 24.14
N ALA A 324 12.79 9.15 22.96
CA ALA A 324 13.11 7.83 22.43
C ALA A 324 14.60 7.52 22.58
N GLU A 325 14.92 6.27 22.99
CA GLU A 325 16.26 5.71 22.78
C GLU A 325 16.47 5.50 21.29
N VAL A 326 17.53 6.07 20.73
CA VAL A 326 17.82 5.97 19.29
C VAL A 326 19.09 5.18 19.07
N VAL A 327 19.01 4.12 18.26
CA VAL A 327 20.15 3.34 17.79
C VAL A 327 20.33 3.57 16.31
N THR A 328 21.53 3.96 15.89
CA THR A 328 21.85 4.23 14.48
C THR A 328 23.06 3.43 14.02
N LEU A 329 22.93 2.79 12.87
CA LEU A 329 24.02 2.14 12.13
C LEU A 329 24.09 2.77 10.75
N SER A 330 25.24 3.34 10.39
CA SER A 330 25.38 4.09 9.13
C SER A 330 26.66 3.71 8.39
N ASP A 331 26.50 3.20 7.15
CA ASP A 331 27.58 2.94 6.19
C ASP A 331 27.14 3.45 4.81
N PRO A 332 27.13 4.79 4.60
CA PRO A 332 26.66 5.40 3.36
C PRO A 332 27.46 4.96 2.13
N ALA A 333 28.75 4.68 2.30
CA ALA A 333 29.61 4.24 1.21
C ALA A 333 29.15 2.92 0.59
N ARG A 334 28.49 2.06 1.40
CA ARG A 334 27.88 0.80 0.94
C ARG A 334 26.38 0.89 0.78
N GLY A 335 25.78 2.09 0.90
CA GLY A 335 24.35 2.30 0.81
C GLY A 335 23.58 1.60 1.93
N ARG A 336 24.10 1.61 3.16
CA ARG A 336 23.46 1.00 4.33
C ARG A 336 23.17 2.03 5.40
N TYR A 337 21.95 2.06 5.86
CA TYR A 337 21.51 2.92 6.94
C TYR A 337 20.38 2.26 7.72
N ALA A 338 20.53 2.17 9.03
CA ALA A 338 19.49 1.70 9.92
C ALA A 338 19.38 2.64 11.11
N LYS A 339 18.15 3.02 11.47
CA LYS A 339 17.83 3.82 12.64
C LYS A 339 16.62 3.19 13.30
N LEU A 340 16.72 2.93 14.62
CA LEU A 340 15.62 2.46 15.46
C LEU A 340 15.35 3.52 16.52
N ALA A 341 14.08 3.86 16.71
CA ALA A 341 13.58 4.63 17.83
C ALA A 341 12.80 3.70 18.77
N LEU A 342 13.17 3.67 20.04
CA LEU A 342 12.62 2.77 21.03
C LEU A 342 12.03 3.56 22.19
N ARG A 343 10.93 3.08 22.74
CA ARG A 343 10.36 3.51 24.01
C ARG A 343 9.99 2.26 24.80
N GLU A 344 10.47 2.18 26.06
CA GLU A 344 10.25 0.99 26.90
C GLU A 344 10.60 -0.32 26.17
N GLU A 345 11.77 -0.33 25.55
CA GLU A 345 12.29 -1.45 24.74
C GLU A 345 11.43 -1.85 23.53
N ARG A 346 10.40 -1.05 23.14
CA ARG A 346 9.51 -1.32 22.01
C ARG A 346 9.79 -0.36 20.87
N ILE A 347 9.65 -0.85 19.65
CA ILE A 347 9.89 -0.06 18.44
C ILE A 347 8.75 0.92 18.24
N THR A 348 9.04 2.21 18.29
CA THR A 348 8.13 3.31 17.93
C THR A 348 8.36 3.80 16.50
N GLY A 349 9.59 3.71 16.02
CA GLY A 349 9.94 4.07 14.66
C GLY A 349 11.19 3.35 14.17
N ALA A 350 11.30 3.11 12.86
CA ALA A 350 12.51 2.59 12.25
C ALA A 350 12.66 3.01 10.79
N VAL A 351 13.91 3.18 10.35
CA VAL A 351 14.32 3.21 8.95
C VAL A 351 15.37 2.13 8.76
N LEU A 352 15.18 1.27 7.76
CA LEU A 352 16.10 0.20 7.40
C LEU A 352 16.36 0.26 5.90
N PHE A 353 17.57 0.68 5.52
CA PHE A 353 18.03 0.78 4.15
C PHE A 353 19.23 -0.13 3.91
N GLY A 354 19.10 -1.13 3.02
CA GLY A 354 20.16 -2.08 2.72
C GLY A 354 20.38 -3.17 3.78
N PHE A 355 19.37 -3.47 4.59
CA PHE A 355 19.38 -4.52 5.62
C PHE A 355 18.16 -5.45 5.48
N PRO A 356 18.03 -6.22 4.39
CA PRO A 356 16.83 -7.03 4.13
C PRO A 356 16.54 -8.05 5.24
N GLU A 357 17.56 -8.63 5.87
CA GLU A 357 17.42 -9.60 6.96
C GLU A 357 16.83 -8.95 8.23
N ALA A 358 17.29 -7.75 8.57
CA ALA A 358 16.78 -7.00 9.72
C ALA A 358 15.33 -6.54 9.52
N ILE A 359 14.93 -6.22 8.29
CA ILE A 359 13.57 -5.73 7.98
C ILE A 359 12.51 -6.73 8.48
N ALA A 360 12.70 -8.02 8.25
CA ALA A 360 11.74 -9.04 8.67
C ALA A 360 11.61 -9.10 10.19
N ALA A 361 12.74 -9.19 10.90
CA ALA A 361 12.78 -9.29 12.36
C ALA A 361 12.21 -8.03 13.04
N VAL A 362 12.66 -6.85 12.61
CA VAL A 362 12.19 -5.56 13.16
C VAL A 362 10.69 -5.36 12.90
N SER A 363 10.22 -5.72 11.71
CA SER A 363 8.78 -5.65 11.39
C SER A 363 7.94 -6.58 12.27
N GLN A 364 8.39 -7.80 12.52
CA GLN A 364 7.69 -8.76 13.38
C GLN A 364 7.61 -8.27 14.84
N LEU A 365 8.72 -7.73 15.37
CA LEU A 365 8.73 -7.17 16.72
C LEU A 365 7.77 -6.00 16.86
N HIS A 366 7.75 -5.09 15.88
CA HIS A 366 6.84 -3.96 15.85
C HIS A 366 5.38 -4.38 15.77
N ASP A 367 5.01 -5.26 14.82
CA ASP A 367 3.61 -5.69 14.63
C ASP A 367 3.02 -6.32 15.89
N ARG A 368 3.85 -7.07 16.60
CA ARG A 368 3.42 -7.83 17.77
C ARG A 368 3.64 -7.10 19.10
N ASP A 369 4.12 -5.87 19.01
CA ASP A 369 4.46 -5.07 20.19
C ASP A 369 5.38 -5.80 21.16
N LEU A 370 6.40 -6.49 20.64
CA LEU A 370 7.37 -7.22 21.45
C LEU A 370 8.57 -6.32 21.78
N PRO A 371 9.19 -6.52 22.96
CA PRO A 371 10.43 -5.84 23.29
C PRO A 371 11.54 -6.29 22.34
N VAL A 372 12.45 -5.37 22.02
CA VAL A 372 13.65 -5.70 21.25
C VAL A 372 14.67 -6.45 22.10
N PRO A 373 15.51 -7.31 21.49
CA PRO A 373 16.59 -7.98 22.21
C PRO A 373 17.59 -6.96 22.78
N THR A 374 18.30 -7.32 23.85
CA THR A 374 19.31 -6.45 24.48
C THR A 374 20.42 -6.05 23.50
N ASP A 375 20.85 -6.98 22.64
CA ASP A 375 21.79 -6.69 21.57
C ASP A 375 21.05 -6.11 20.34
N ARG A 376 20.90 -4.78 20.35
CA ARG A 376 20.25 -4.03 19.25
C ARG A 376 21.05 -4.09 17.96
N LEU A 377 22.38 -4.15 18.04
CA LEU A 377 23.22 -4.21 16.84
C LEU A 377 23.09 -5.56 16.14
N ALA A 378 23.05 -6.66 16.89
CA ALA A 378 22.78 -7.97 16.33
C ALA A 378 21.44 -7.99 15.56
N LEU A 379 20.39 -7.38 16.13
CA LEU A 379 19.09 -7.23 15.46
C LEU A 379 19.21 -6.45 14.12
N LEU A 380 19.94 -5.32 14.12
CA LEU A 380 20.14 -4.50 12.92
C LEU A 380 21.01 -5.18 11.86
N LEU A 381 21.94 -6.03 12.28
CA LEU A 381 22.78 -6.82 11.37
C LEU A 381 22.08 -8.09 10.87
N GLY A 382 20.84 -8.36 11.31
CA GLY A 382 20.07 -9.54 10.91
C GLY A 382 20.58 -10.85 11.50
N THR A 383 21.43 -10.78 12.55
CA THR A 383 21.86 -11.99 13.26
C THR A 383 20.76 -12.48 14.20
N PRO A 384 20.56 -13.81 14.34
CA PRO A 384 19.58 -14.35 15.25
C PRO A 384 19.89 -13.89 16.68
N ALA A 385 19.02 -13.04 17.24
CA ALA A 385 19.13 -12.62 18.62
C ALA A 385 17.97 -13.24 19.41
N ALA A 386 18.25 -13.76 20.61
CA ALA A 386 17.20 -14.22 21.50
C ALA A 386 16.34 -13.02 21.95
N VAL A 387 15.06 -13.07 21.64
CA VAL A 387 14.08 -12.07 22.08
C VAL A 387 13.41 -12.61 23.33
N PRO A 388 13.55 -11.98 24.50
CA PRO A 388 12.88 -12.42 25.71
C PRO A 388 11.37 -12.47 25.52
N GLY A 389 10.74 -13.61 25.81
CA GLY A 389 9.29 -13.80 25.70
C GLY A 389 8.75 -13.94 24.28
N ALA A 390 9.60 -13.92 23.23
CA ALA A 390 9.14 -14.26 21.89
C ALA A 390 8.87 -15.77 21.81
N PRO A 391 7.74 -16.21 21.21
CA PRO A 391 7.54 -17.62 20.97
C PRO A 391 8.64 -18.16 20.04
N ALA A 392 9.08 -19.39 20.30
CA ALA A 392 10.10 -20.08 19.50
C ALA A 392 9.71 -20.19 18.02
N GLU A 393 8.42 -20.12 17.73
CA GLU A 393 7.85 -20.11 16.37
C GLU A 393 6.91 -18.92 16.16
N LEU A 394 6.88 -18.41 14.94
CA LEU A 394 5.88 -17.43 14.53
C LEU A 394 4.47 -18.02 14.67
N PRO A 395 3.49 -17.28 15.20
CA PRO A 395 2.11 -17.75 15.26
C PRO A 395 1.51 -17.89 13.85
N ASP A 396 0.45 -18.65 13.77
CA ASP A 396 -0.21 -18.97 12.49
C ASP A 396 -0.78 -17.73 11.77
N ASP A 397 -1.20 -16.72 12.50
CA ASP A 397 -1.73 -15.44 11.99
C ASP A 397 -0.65 -14.44 11.59
N ALA A 398 0.62 -14.71 11.88
CA ALA A 398 1.72 -13.84 11.47
C ALA A 398 1.71 -13.63 9.94
N VAL A 399 1.66 -12.36 9.52
CA VAL A 399 1.69 -11.99 8.11
C VAL A 399 3.12 -12.08 7.58
N ILE A 400 3.36 -13.00 6.67
CA ILE A 400 4.66 -13.24 6.03
C ILE A 400 4.77 -12.41 4.73
N CYS A 401 3.76 -12.49 3.87
CA CYS A 401 3.72 -11.68 2.65
C CYS A 401 2.77 -10.48 2.84
N ARG A 402 3.33 -9.30 3.13
CA ARG A 402 2.55 -8.08 3.41
C ARG A 402 1.81 -7.54 2.20
N CYS A 403 2.42 -7.60 1.01
CA CYS A 403 1.79 -7.04 -0.20
C CYS A 403 0.61 -7.86 -0.73
N ASN A 404 0.49 -9.13 -0.31
CA ASN A 404 -0.64 -10.01 -0.63
C ASN A 404 -1.37 -10.52 0.63
N ASN A 405 -1.01 -10.02 1.81
CA ASN A 405 -1.60 -10.39 3.11
C ASN A 405 -1.66 -11.91 3.35
N VAL A 406 -0.52 -12.61 3.10
CA VAL A 406 -0.45 -14.06 3.27
C VAL A 406 0.16 -14.39 4.62
N THR A 407 -0.60 -15.11 5.44
CA THR A 407 -0.18 -15.53 6.79
C THR A 407 0.66 -16.82 6.77
N LYS A 408 1.37 -17.09 7.87
CA LYS A 408 2.06 -18.38 8.10
C LYS A 408 1.09 -19.55 7.93
N LYS A 409 -0.12 -19.45 8.50
CA LYS A 409 -1.17 -20.48 8.37
C LYS A 409 -1.50 -20.82 6.92
N ALA A 410 -1.67 -19.80 6.07
CA ALA A 410 -1.97 -19.99 4.65
C ALA A 410 -0.80 -20.69 3.91
N LEU A 411 0.44 -20.30 4.19
CA LEU A 411 1.63 -20.94 3.63
C LEU A 411 1.77 -22.39 4.08
N THR A 412 1.59 -22.65 5.39
CA THR A 412 1.66 -23.99 5.96
C THR A 412 0.56 -24.89 5.40
N ALA A 413 -0.66 -24.37 5.22
CA ALA A 413 -1.75 -25.11 4.61
C ALA A 413 -1.46 -25.47 3.15
N ALA A 414 -0.92 -24.53 2.36
CA ALA A 414 -0.51 -24.78 0.98
C ALA A 414 0.63 -25.82 0.90
N TRP A 415 1.61 -25.71 1.80
CA TRP A 415 2.70 -26.70 1.89
C TRP A 415 2.16 -28.10 2.21
N ARG A 416 1.29 -28.23 3.20
CA ARG A 416 0.62 -29.50 3.55
C ARG A 416 -0.27 -30.01 2.42
N GLY A 417 -0.86 -29.09 1.63
CA GLY A 417 -1.66 -29.40 0.45
C GLY A 417 -0.87 -29.83 -0.79
N GLY A 418 0.47 -29.88 -0.71
CA GLY A 418 1.32 -30.43 -1.77
C GLY A 418 2.24 -29.45 -2.47
N ALA A 419 2.18 -28.15 -2.19
CA ALA A 419 3.16 -27.18 -2.69
C ALA A 419 4.54 -27.47 -2.05
N ARG A 420 5.60 -27.68 -2.85
CA ARG A 420 6.93 -28.08 -2.35
C ARG A 420 8.06 -27.12 -2.74
N SER A 421 7.72 -26.00 -3.37
CA SER A 421 8.67 -24.98 -3.79
C SER A 421 8.08 -23.58 -3.62
N VAL A 422 8.93 -22.56 -3.55
CA VAL A 422 8.49 -21.16 -3.48
C VAL A 422 7.58 -20.79 -4.66
N PRO A 423 7.86 -21.19 -5.93
CA PRO A 423 6.94 -20.95 -7.04
C PRO A 423 5.58 -21.64 -6.89
N GLU A 424 5.51 -22.82 -6.29
CA GLU A 424 4.23 -23.51 -6.04
C GLU A 424 3.44 -22.85 -4.90
N LEU A 425 4.13 -22.43 -3.84
CA LEU A 425 3.53 -21.62 -2.77
C LEU A 425 3.02 -20.29 -3.30
N ALA A 426 3.77 -19.65 -4.20
CA ALA A 426 3.35 -18.44 -4.88
C ALA A 426 2.07 -18.64 -5.69
N ARG A 427 1.94 -19.73 -6.43
CA ARG A 427 0.71 -20.10 -7.16
C ARG A 427 -0.47 -20.37 -6.24
N ALA A 428 -0.24 -21.08 -5.13
CA ALA A 428 -1.30 -21.46 -4.18
C ALA A 428 -1.77 -20.31 -3.28
N THR A 429 -0.85 -19.41 -2.87
CA THR A 429 -1.13 -18.39 -1.85
C THR A 429 -0.96 -16.96 -2.34
N ARG A 430 -0.31 -16.76 -3.50
CA ARG A 430 0.15 -15.47 -4.03
C ARG A 430 1.30 -14.84 -3.19
N ALA A 431 1.83 -15.51 -2.18
CA ALA A 431 3.05 -15.07 -1.54
C ALA A 431 4.17 -14.89 -2.58
N THR A 432 5.08 -13.94 -2.34
CA THR A 432 6.23 -13.63 -3.21
C THR A 432 5.93 -13.02 -4.58
N THR A 433 4.67 -13.05 -5.05
CA THR A 433 4.30 -12.55 -6.39
C THR A 433 4.24 -11.03 -6.50
N GLY A 434 4.50 -10.30 -5.43
CA GLY A 434 4.49 -8.84 -5.41
C GLY A 434 5.88 -8.23 -5.35
N CYS A 435 6.22 -7.61 -4.21
CA CYS A 435 7.52 -6.94 -4.03
C CYS A 435 8.73 -7.89 -3.92
N GLY A 436 8.49 -9.20 -3.84
CA GLY A 436 9.54 -10.21 -3.68
C GLY A 436 10.18 -10.28 -2.29
N GLY A 437 9.93 -9.32 -1.42
CA GLY A 437 10.64 -9.19 -0.15
C GLY A 437 10.39 -10.27 0.89
N CYS A 438 9.47 -11.20 0.64
CA CYS A 438 9.20 -12.33 1.52
C CYS A 438 9.71 -13.68 0.95
N VAL A 439 10.48 -13.67 -0.13
CA VAL A 439 10.96 -14.91 -0.78
C VAL A 439 11.77 -15.76 0.19
N ASP A 440 12.74 -15.17 0.87
CA ASP A 440 13.61 -15.86 1.82
C ASP A 440 12.82 -16.33 3.06
N ASP A 441 11.85 -15.53 3.53
CA ASP A 441 11.00 -15.89 4.67
C ASP A 441 10.08 -17.07 4.34
N VAL A 442 9.49 -17.07 3.14
CA VAL A 442 8.66 -18.18 2.64
C VAL A 442 9.50 -19.44 2.48
N GLY A 443 10.69 -19.32 1.92
CA GLY A 443 11.64 -20.43 1.77
C GLY A 443 12.02 -21.05 3.12
N ARG A 444 12.39 -20.23 4.08
CA ARG A 444 12.75 -20.69 5.45
C ARG A 444 11.59 -21.37 6.17
N LEU A 445 10.40 -20.81 6.11
CA LEU A 445 9.22 -21.35 6.79
C LEU A 445 8.82 -22.74 6.28
N CYS A 446 9.05 -22.99 5.00
CA CYS A 446 8.61 -24.23 4.35
C CYS A 446 9.75 -25.22 4.11
N GLY A 447 10.97 -24.91 4.52
CA GLY A 447 12.15 -25.73 4.24
C GLY A 447 12.42 -25.88 2.72
N ALA A 448 11.83 -25.01 1.92
CA ALA A 448 12.04 -25.00 0.49
C ALA A 448 13.34 -24.24 0.17
N PRO A 449 14.19 -24.73 -0.76
CA PRO A 449 15.32 -23.96 -1.24
C PRO A 449 14.80 -22.66 -1.85
N ALA A 450 15.43 -21.54 -1.47
CA ALA A 450 15.19 -20.26 -2.10
C ALA A 450 15.78 -20.29 -3.50
N ASP A 451 15.03 -20.76 -4.48
CA ASP A 451 15.38 -20.55 -5.89
C ASP A 451 15.26 -19.05 -6.16
N ARG A 452 16.35 -18.36 -5.98
CA ARG A 452 16.55 -17.05 -6.59
C ARG A 452 16.58 -17.33 -8.09
N THR A 453 15.49 -17.08 -8.79
CA THR A 453 15.53 -16.88 -10.23
C THR A 453 16.45 -15.67 -10.45
N GLU A 454 17.72 -15.93 -10.61
CA GLU A 454 18.65 -15.05 -11.28
C GLU A 454 18.08 -14.88 -12.69
N HIS A 455 17.38 -13.79 -12.91
CA HIS A 455 17.31 -13.25 -14.25
C HIS A 455 18.74 -12.80 -14.55
N GLN A 456 19.53 -13.75 -15.09
CA GLN A 456 20.80 -13.48 -15.74
C GLN A 456 20.57 -12.30 -16.69
N GLU A 457 21.36 -11.28 -16.47
CA GLU A 457 21.74 -10.34 -17.49
C GLU A 457 22.38 -11.16 -18.61
N GLU A 458 21.61 -11.51 -19.65
CA GLU A 458 22.21 -11.82 -20.93
C GLU A 458 22.79 -10.51 -21.44
N GLY A 459 24.09 -10.38 -21.22
CA GLY A 459 24.90 -9.32 -21.75
C GLY A 459 24.81 -9.33 -23.26
N ALA A 460 24.46 -8.20 -23.81
CA ALA A 460 24.75 -7.88 -25.18
C ALA A 460 26.25 -7.87 -25.38
N ALA A 461 26.73 -8.83 -26.19
CA ALA A 461 28.01 -8.73 -26.90
C ALA A 461 27.77 -7.91 -28.17
#